data_061e3cb8fe7c464c4d0243c3acc39052
#
_entry.id   061e3cb8fe7c464c4d0243c3acc39052
#
_cell.length_a   1.000
_cell.length_b   1.000
_cell.length_c   1.000
_cell.angle_alpha   90.00
_cell.angle_beta   90.00
_cell.angle_gamma   90.00
#
_symmetry.space_group_name_H-M   'P 1'
#
loop_
_entity.id
_entity.type
_entity.pdbx_description
1 polymer ?
#
loop_
_entity_poly.entity_id
_entity_poly.type
_entity_poly.pdbx_seq_one_letter_code
_entity_poly.pdbx_strand_id
1 'polypeptide(L)'
;VEFQRDIGVDIATMMDVFGRPDMTNEELSEAVNKTVSRGPAALDAAKDTLVNGPIQGGTNLELRTQSSTMMSEMNFAVHPIGGIVPLMENQRYTDLIKIIVASKSALTPERPVHLFGCGHPILFPICVALGIDLFDSAAYALFAKDDRMLTPTGTVKLAELKEWPHLSPTLWGKTPEDVRQLTKEERTELLARHNLQATAAELARCR
;
A
#
# COMPACT_ATOMS: atom_id res chain seq x y z
N VAL A 1 18.83 -2.48 -6.93
CA VAL A 1 18.61 -1.42 -7.94
C VAL A 1 19.19 -1.83 -9.30
N GLU A 2 20.45 -2.27 -9.40
CA GLU A 2 21.09 -2.65 -10.68
C GLU A 2 20.24 -3.63 -11.50
N PHE A 3 19.83 -4.77 -10.91
CA PHE A 3 18.98 -5.73 -11.59
C PHE A 3 17.66 -5.12 -12.10
N GLN A 4 17.03 -4.26 -11.31
CA GLN A 4 15.80 -3.57 -11.71
C GLN A 4 16.04 -2.65 -12.91
N ARG A 5 17.13 -1.87 -12.88
CA ARG A 5 17.56 -1.06 -14.01
C ARG A 5 17.81 -1.91 -15.26
N ASP A 6 18.54 -3.01 -15.11
CA ASP A 6 18.98 -3.84 -16.24
C ASP A 6 17.81 -4.56 -16.94
N ILE A 7 16.71 -4.82 -16.23
CA ILE A 7 15.47 -5.34 -16.83
C ILE A 7 14.55 -4.21 -17.34
N GLY A 8 14.93 -2.95 -17.21
CA GLY A 8 14.23 -1.81 -17.81
C GLY A 8 12.99 -1.34 -17.07
N VAL A 9 12.97 -1.36 -15.71
CA VAL A 9 11.87 -0.76 -14.96
C VAL A 9 11.90 0.76 -15.07
N ASP A 10 10.75 1.41 -15.06
CA ASP A 10 10.65 2.87 -15.05
C ASP A 10 11.07 3.46 -13.70
N ILE A 11 10.67 2.80 -12.62
CA ILE A 11 10.98 3.21 -11.24
C ILE A 11 11.50 1.99 -10.46
N ALA A 12 12.75 2.04 -10.05
CA ALA A 12 13.36 1.05 -9.15
C ALA A 12 13.03 1.35 -7.69
N THR A 13 13.06 0.35 -6.84
CA THR A 13 12.95 0.53 -5.39
C THR A 13 14.25 0.12 -4.72
N MET A 14 14.81 1.01 -3.90
CA MET A 14 15.99 0.67 -3.09
C MET A 14 15.65 -0.37 -2.01
N MET A 15 16.65 -1.11 -1.55
CA MET A 15 16.46 -2.09 -0.49
C MET A 15 16.39 -1.39 0.88
N ASP A 16 15.21 -1.44 1.50
CA ASP A 16 14.94 -0.93 2.83
C ASP A 16 14.97 -2.03 3.91
N VAL A 17 14.89 -1.63 5.16
CA VAL A 17 14.64 -2.50 6.31
C VAL A 17 13.34 -2.06 6.94
N PHE A 18 12.28 -2.81 6.73
CA PHE A 18 10.95 -2.45 7.26
C PHE A 18 10.86 -2.72 8.77
N GLY A 19 10.22 -1.79 9.47
CA GLY A 19 9.96 -1.93 10.90
C GLY A 19 8.76 -2.84 11.15
N ARG A 20 9.01 -3.94 11.88
CA ARG A 20 7.93 -4.85 12.33
C ARG A 20 7.29 -4.31 13.61
N PRO A 21 6.03 -4.69 13.89
CA PRO A 21 5.31 -4.25 15.10
C PRO A 21 5.91 -4.72 16.43
N ASP A 22 6.74 -5.78 16.39
CA ASP A 22 7.41 -6.40 17.55
C ASP A 22 8.80 -5.84 17.83
N MET A 23 9.31 -4.94 16.98
CA MET A 23 10.64 -4.33 17.16
C MET A 23 10.65 -3.29 18.27
N THR A 24 11.76 -3.25 19.02
CA THR A 24 12.05 -2.17 19.97
C THR A 24 12.36 -0.86 19.26
N ASN A 25 12.37 0.26 19.99
CA ASN A 25 12.76 1.56 19.41
C ASN A 25 14.21 1.57 18.92
N GLU A 26 15.10 0.87 19.59
CA GLU A 26 16.51 0.69 19.20
C GLU A 26 16.62 -0.06 17.87
N GLU A 27 15.92 -1.18 17.73
CA GLU A 27 15.87 -1.96 16.48
C GLU A 27 15.25 -1.17 15.32
N LEU A 28 14.19 -0.41 15.60
CA LEU A 28 13.57 0.47 14.61
C LEU A 28 14.52 1.59 14.16
N SER A 29 15.28 2.18 15.11
CA SER A 29 16.29 3.20 14.80
C SER A 29 17.41 2.62 13.93
N GLU A 30 17.90 1.43 14.25
CA GLU A 30 18.90 0.74 13.43
C GLU A 30 18.37 0.43 12.02
N ALA A 31 17.12 0.00 11.90
CA ALA A 31 16.47 -0.27 10.62
C ALA A 31 16.36 1.00 9.75
N VAL A 32 15.96 2.13 10.36
CA VAL A 32 15.93 3.44 9.70
C VAL A 32 17.32 3.85 9.24
N ASN A 33 18.31 3.83 10.12
CA ASN A 33 19.68 4.23 9.81
C ASN A 33 20.28 3.35 8.69
N LYS A 34 20.02 2.04 8.72
CA LYS A 34 20.47 1.12 7.67
C LYS A 34 19.77 1.37 6.34
N THR A 35 18.47 1.70 6.36
CA THR A 35 17.74 2.07 5.16
C THR A 35 18.33 3.34 4.55
N VAL A 36 18.45 4.40 5.33
CA VAL A 36 18.98 5.68 4.88
C VAL A 36 20.42 5.56 4.36
N SER A 37 21.30 4.83 5.06
CA SER A 37 22.71 4.66 4.65
C SER A 37 22.90 4.00 3.29
N ARG A 38 21.91 3.27 2.80
CA ARG A 38 21.89 2.64 1.46
C ARG A 38 21.48 3.59 0.34
N GLY A 39 20.90 4.74 0.68
CA GLY A 39 20.36 5.70 -0.29
C GLY A 39 21.35 6.14 -1.35
N PRO A 40 22.56 6.69 -0.96
CA PRO A 40 23.53 7.15 -1.94
C PRO A 40 23.96 6.06 -2.92
N ALA A 41 24.26 4.85 -2.43
CA ALA A 41 24.65 3.73 -3.29
C ALA A 41 23.50 3.25 -4.21
N ALA A 42 22.25 3.34 -3.75
CA ALA A 42 21.10 3.02 -4.57
C ALA A 42 20.89 4.01 -5.71
N LEU A 43 21.05 5.30 -5.45
CA LEU A 43 20.97 6.35 -6.46
C LEU A 43 22.10 6.25 -7.49
N ASP A 44 23.33 5.99 -7.05
CA ASP A 44 24.47 5.79 -7.95
C ASP A 44 24.26 4.56 -8.86
N ALA A 45 23.79 3.45 -8.31
CA ALA A 45 23.52 2.23 -9.06
C ALA A 45 22.37 2.38 -10.07
N ALA A 46 21.44 3.29 -9.82
CA ALA A 46 20.27 3.52 -10.67
C ALA A 46 20.61 4.24 -11.97
N LYS A 47 21.65 5.08 -11.98
CA LYS A 47 21.97 5.98 -13.09
C LYS A 47 20.77 6.87 -13.45
N ASP A 48 20.21 6.69 -14.65
CA ASP A 48 19.05 7.47 -15.14
C ASP A 48 17.69 6.89 -14.75
N THR A 49 17.65 5.68 -14.13
CA THR A 49 16.39 5.07 -13.67
C THR A 49 15.89 5.80 -12.42
N LEU A 50 14.62 6.15 -12.38
CA LEU A 50 14.00 6.73 -11.20
C LEU A 50 14.04 5.76 -10.01
N VAL A 51 14.16 6.28 -8.79
CA VAL A 51 14.27 5.44 -7.58
C VAL A 51 13.28 5.87 -6.52
N ASN A 52 12.60 4.88 -5.94
CA ASN A 52 11.83 5.00 -4.71
C ASN A 52 12.76 5.03 -3.50
N GLY A 53 12.59 6.05 -2.63
CA GLY A 53 13.26 6.17 -1.34
C GLY A 53 12.28 5.89 -0.19
N PRO A 54 12.17 4.63 0.31
CA PRO A 54 11.17 4.24 1.31
C PRO A 54 11.39 4.89 2.67
N ILE A 55 10.29 5.36 3.27
CA ILE A 55 10.24 5.91 4.61
C ILE A 55 9.89 4.80 5.59
N GLN A 56 10.73 4.58 6.62
CA GLN A 56 10.54 3.56 7.64
C GLN A 56 10.49 4.19 9.05
N GLY A 57 10.27 3.38 10.09
CA GLY A 57 10.21 3.85 11.49
C GLY A 57 9.13 3.16 12.34
N GLY A 58 8.49 2.11 11.80
CA GLY A 58 7.43 1.37 12.52
C GLY A 58 6.27 2.28 12.92
N THR A 59 5.85 2.19 14.19
CA THR A 59 4.84 3.08 14.79
C THR A 59 5.44 4.26 15.56
N ASN A 60 6.76 4.40 15.58
CA ASN A 60 7.45 5.50 16.25
C ASN A 60 7.43 6.74 15.34
N LEU A 61 6.67 7.76 15.73
CA LEU A 61 6.43 8.96 14.91
C LEU A 61 7.67 9.83 14.77
N GLU A 62 8.56 9.85 15.76
CA GLU A 62 9.83 10.59 15.71
C GLU A 62 10.76 9.97 14.66
N LEU A 63 10.88 8.63 14.67
CA LEU A 63 11.65 7.90 13.68
C LEU A 63 11.05 8.05 12.26
N ARG A 64 9.73 8.13 12.12
CA ARG A 64 9.07 8.44 10.83
C ARG A 64 9.48 9.81 10.31
N THR A 65 9.40 10.82 11.16
CA THR A 65 9.83 12.19 10.82
C THR A 65 11.32 12.23 10.48
N GLN A 66 12.18 11.61 11.30
CA GLN A 66 13.62 11.52 11.05
C GLN A 66 13.92 10.84 9.71
N SER A 67 13.33 9.67 9.46
CA SER A 67 13.47 8.93 8.19
C SER A 67 13.07 9.80 7.00
N SER A 68 11.93 10.49 7.10
CA SER A 68 11.43 11.37 6.04
C SER A 68 12.38 12.53 5.77
N THR A 69 12.87 13.21 6.82
CA THR A 69 13.84 14.30 6.67
C THR A 69 15.09 13.84 5.93
N MET A 70 15.71 12.74 6.43
CA MET A 70 16.95 12.23 5.85
C MET A 70 16.78 11.74 4.40
N MET A 71 15.65 11.10 4.08
CA MET A 71 15.35 10.63 2.71
C MET A 71 14.99 11.79 1.77
N SER A 72 14.36 12.84 2.29
CA SER A 72 13.99 14.05 1.53
C SER A 72 15.21 14.86 1.05
N GLU A 73 16.34 14.77 1.77
CA GLU A 73 17.61 15.40 1.40
C GLU A 73 18.29 14.71 0.19
N MET A 74 17.85 13.51 -0.16
CA MET A 74 18.36 12.72 -1.27
C MET A 74 17.48 12.87 -2.52
N ASN A 75 18.06 12.65 -3.71
CA ASN A 75 17.35 12.83 -4.98
C ASN A 75 16.49 11.61 -5.39
N PHE A 76 15.63 11.12 -4.48
CA PHE A 76 14.65 10.09 -4.82
C PHE A 76 13.46 10.67 -5.59
N ALA A 77 12.92 9.91 -6.53
CA ALA A 77 11.79 10.33 -7.36
C ALA A 77 10.45 10.25 -6.63
N VAL A 78 10.28 9.25 -5.77
CA VAL A 78 9.05 8.97 -5.01
C VAL A 78 9.44 8.55 -3.59
N HIS A 79 8.62 8.91 -2.61
CA HIS A 79 8.79 8.49 -1.23
C HIS A 79 7.69 7.51 -0.79
N PRO A 80 7.93 6.18 -0.87
CA PRO A 80 6.99 5.21 -0.31
C PRO A 80 7.00 5.22 1.22
N ILE A 81 5.81 5.18 1.84
CA ILE A 81 5.65 4.91 3.26
C ILE A 81 5.50 3.39 3.43
N GLY A 82 6.51 2.74 3.99
CA GLY A 82 6.57 1.29 4.15
C GLY A 82 6.26 0.80 5.57
N GLY A 83 6.17 -0.54 5.74
CA GLY A 83 5.96 -1.19 7.03
C GLY A 83 4.57 -0.98 7.64
N ILE A 84 3.55 -0.66 6.84
CA ILE A 84 2.21 -0.29 7.30
C ILE A 84 1.14 -1.39 7.10
N VAL A 85 1.43 -2.41 6.29
CA VAL A 85 0.47 -3.49 5.98
C VAL A 85 -0.10 -4.15 7.26
N PRO A 86 0.71 -4.49 8.28
CA PRO A 86 0.17 -5.07 9.52
C PRO A 86 -0.83 -4.16 10.27
N LEU A 87 -0.70 -2.85 10.13
CA LEU A 87 -1.64 -1.90 10.73
C LEU A 87 -3.00 -1.94 10.03
N MET A 88 -2.98 -2.04 8.70
CA MET A 88 -4.21 -2.15 7.90
C MET A 88 -4.92 -3.49 8.14
N GLU A 89 -4.18 -4.60 8.18
CA GLU A 89 -4.71 -5.94 8.47
C GLU A 89 -5.35 -6.01 9.86
N ASN A 90 -4.78 -5.33 10.85
CA ASN A 90 -5.30 -5.26 12.22
C ASN A 90 -6.24 -4.07 12.47
N GLN A 91 -6.68 -3.37 11.42
CA GLN A 91 -7.59 -2.21 11.48
C GLN A 91 -7.12 -1.07 12.41
N ARG A 92 -5.79 -0.93 12.57
CA ARG A 92 -5.16 0.13 13.37
C ARG A 92 -5.10 1.44 12.58
N TYR A 93 -6.23 1.92 12.08
CA TYR A 93 -6.30 3.06 11.17
C TYR A 93 -5.84 4.38 11.80
N THR A 94 -6.06 4.56 13.10
CA THR A 94 -5.57 5.74 13.82
C THR A 94 -4.03 5.82 13.80
N ASP A 95 -3.35 4.69 13.98
CA ASP A 95 -1.89 4.65 13.92
C ASP A 95 -1.40 4.87 12.48
N LEU A 96 -2.07 4.29 11.50
CA LEU A 96 -1.79 4.54 10.08
C LEU A 96 -1.87 6.04 9.74
N ILE A 97 -2.94 6.73 10.16
CA ILE A 97 -3.12 8.18 9.94
C ILE A 97 -1.99 8.97 10.58
N LYS A 98 -1.63 8.67 11.84
CA LYS A 98 -0.52 9.33 12.55
C LYS A 98 0.80 9.15 11.81
N ILE A 99 1.08 7.94 11.31
CA ILE A 99 2.29 7.63 10.53
C ILE A 99 2.32 8.44 9.23
N ILE A 100 1.21 8.49 8.48
CA ILE A 100 1.12 9.27 7.26
C ILE A 100 1.41 10.75 7.54
N VAL A 101 0.76 11.32 8.55
CA VAL A 101 0.96 12.73 8.93
C VAL A 101 2.41 13.00 9.34
N ALA A 102 3.00 12.18 10.22
CA ALA A 102 4.37 12.34 10.67
C ALA A 102 5.37 12.23 9.51
N SER A 103 5.19 11.25 8.62
CA SER A 103 6.06 11.08 7.45
C SER A 103 5.94 12.26 6.48
N LYS A 104 4.71 12.67 6.12
CA LYS A 104 4.50 13.75 5.16
C LYS A 104 4.95 15.12 5.66
N SER A 105 4.85 15.38 6.96
CA SER A 105 5.25 16.67 7.52
C SER A 105 6.73 17.02 7.33
N ALA A 106 7.57 16.04 7.05
CA ALA A 106 9.01 16.19 6.85
C ALA A 106 9.46 15.87 5.41
N LEU A 107 8.54 15.55 4.51
CA LEU A 107 8.82 15.35 3.10
C LEU A 107 8.66 16.66 2.31
N THR A 108 9.43 16.82 1.24
CA THR A 108 9.25 17.93 0.29
C THR A 108 7.93 17.73 -0.47
N PRO A 109 7.09 18.78 -0.61
CA PRO A 109 5.78 18.66 -1.26
C PRO A 109 5.85 18.37 -2.76
N GLU A 110 6.99 18.57 -3.40
CA GLU A 110 7.18 18.40 -4.84
C GLU A 110 7.32 16.94 -5.26
N ARG A 111 7.47 16.01 -4.31
CA ARG A 111 7.66 14.59 -4.61
C ARG A 111 6.45 13.77 -4.25
N PRO A 112 6.01 12.87 -5.15
CA PRO A 112 4.91 11.96 -4.88
C PRO A 112 5.17 11.07 -3.67
N VAL A 113 4.12 10.79 -2.92
CA VAL A 113 4.14 9.87 -1.78
C VAL A 113 3.31 8.64 -2.13
N HIS A 114 3.93 7.47 -1.98
CA HIS A 114 3.33 6.18 -2.27
C HIS A 114 2.99 5.45 -0.95
N LEU A 115 1.79 4.99 -0.77
CA LEU A 115 1.41 4.21 0.41
C LEU A 115 1.52 2.72 0.09
N PHE A 116 2.66 2.10 0.42
CA PHE A 116 2.96 0.71 0.07
C PHE A 116 1.97 -0.30 0.66
N GLY A 117 1.41 -1.12 -0.22
CA GLY A 117 0.50 -2.22 0.12
C GLY A 117 -0.92 -1.79 0.48
N CYS A 118 -1.28 -0.52 0.32
CA CYS A 118 -2.62 -0.02 0.59
C CYS A 118 -3.52 -0.16 -0.62
N GLY A 119 -4.50 -1.06 -0.55
CA GLY A 119 -5.44 -1.30 -1.65
C GLY A 119 -6.88 -1.58 -1.23
N HIS A 120 -7.20 -1.34 0.03
CA HIS A 120 -8.58 -1.48 0.49
C HIS A 120 -9.37 -0.20 0.24
N PRO A 121 -10.53 -0.25 -0.49
CA PRO A 121 -11.31 0.94 -0.86
C PRO A 121 -11.65 1.87 0.30
N ILE A 122 -11.95 1.33 1.48
CA ILE A 122 -12.31 2.12 2.67
C ILE A 122 -11.22 3.12 3.11
N LEU A 123 -9.97 2.89 2.73
CA LEU A 123 -8.83 3.74 3.14
C LEU A 123 -8.54 4.87 2.14
N PHE A 124 -8.95 4.74 0.88
CA PHE A 124 -8.57 5.71 -0.14
C PHE A 124 -9.03 7.15 0.16
N PRO A 125 -10.28 7.41 0.57
CA PRO A 125 -10.72 8.77 0.81
C PRO A 125 -9.84 9.51 1.83
N ILE A 126 -9.54 8.85 2.96
CA ILE A 126 -8.71 9.47 4.00
C ILE A 126 -7.24 9.58 3.57
N CYS A 127 -6.69 8.56 2.90
CA CYS A 127 -5.30 8.59 2.46
C CYS A 127 -5.08 9.66 1.38
N VAL A 128 -5.99 9.80 0.41
CA VAL A 128 -5.94 10.87 -0.61
C VAL A 128 -6.09 12.25 0.04
N ALA A 129 -7.02 12.39 0.99
CA ALA A 129 -7.19 13.65 1.75
C ALA A 129 -5.94 14.03 2.55
N LEU A 130 -5.15 13.04 3.00
CA LEU A 130 -3.85 13.23 3.65
C LEU A 130 -2.71 13.46 2.64
N GLY A 131 -3.01 13.46 1.33
CA GLY A 131 -2.06 13.75 0.25
C GLY A 131 -1.20 12.56 -0.16
N ILE A 132 -1.70 11.36 -0.10
CA ILE A 132 -1.09 10.19 -0.74
C ILE A 132 -1.42 10.21 -2.23
N ASP A 133 -0.42 10.02 -3.08
CA ASP A 133 -0.50 10.13 -4.54
C ASP A 133 -0.60 8.77 -5.23
N LEU A 134 0.08 7.76 -4.68
CA LEU A 134 0.20 6.43 -5.30
C LEU A 134 -0.16 5.32 -4.31
N PHE A 135 -0.72 4.24 -4.86
CA PHE A 135 -1.15 3.06 -4.13
C PHE A 135 -0.79 1.80 -4.91
N ASP A 136 -0.48 0.72 -4.18
CA ASP A 136 -0.35 -0.63 -4.73
C ASP A 136 -0.94 -1.65 -3.77
N SER A 137 -1.45 -2.74 -4.27
CA SER A 137 -1.86 -3.85 -3.40
C SER A 137 -2.18 -5.13 -4.15
N ALA A 138 -1.89 -6.27 -3.53
CA ALA A 138 -2.41 -7.58 -3.92
C ALA A 138 -3.72 -7.96 -3.19
N ALA A 139 -4.29 -7.05 -2.40
CA ALA A 139 -5.47 -7.33 -1.56
C ALA A 139 -6.67 -7.84 -2.39
N TYR A 140 -6.87 -7.32 -3.61
CA TYR A 140 -7.94 -7.76 -4.51
C TYR A 140 -7.91 -9.27 -4.77
N ALA A 141 -6.72 -9.84 -4.96
CA ALA A 141 -6.52 -11.26 -5.24
C ALA A 141 -6.47 -12.09 -3.94
N LEU A 142 -5.79 -11.59 -2.90
CA LEU A 142 -5.66 -12.28 -1.62
C LEU A 142 -7.02 -12.44 -0.95
N PHE A 143 -7.85 -11.41 -0.92
CA PHE A 143 -9.19 -11.48 -0.33
C PHE A 143 -10.12 -12.40 -1.14
N ALA A 144 -10.00 -12.39 -2.47
CA ALA A 144 -10.78 -13.30 -3.31
C ALA A 144 -10.48 -14.79 -3.03
N LYS A 145 -9.23 -15.14 -2.73
CA LYS A 145 -8.87 -16.53 -2.35
C LYS A 145 -9.59 -17.01 -1.09
N ASP A 146 -9.95 -16.09 -0.20
CA ASP A 146 -10.66 -16.34 1.04
C ASP A 146 -12.17 -16.07 0.93
N ASP A 147 -12.70 -16.02 -0.30
CA ASP A 147 -14.10 -15.71 -0.60
C ASP A 147 -14.56 -14.37 0.02
N ARG A 148 -13.66 -13.39 0.10
CA ARG A 148 -13.92 -12.04 0.62
C ARG A 148 -14.00 -11.02 -0.50
N MET A 149 -14.95 -10.10 -0.36
CA MET A 149 -15.19 -9.02 -1.30
C MET A 149 -14.85 -7.68 -0.66
N LEU A 150 -14.19 -6.82 -1.43
CA LEU A 150 -13.91 -5.43 -1.07
C LEU A 150 -15.11 -4.55 -1.42
N THR A 151 -15.51 -3.72 -0.48
CA THR A 151 -16.56 -2.71 -0.68
C THR A 151 -16.08 -1.35 -0.14
N PRO A 152 -16.72 -0.22 -0.54
CA PRO A 152 -16.39 1.08 0.01
C PRO A 152 -16.58 1.20 1.53
N THR A 153 -17.40 0.31 2.12
CA THR A 153 -17.73 0.32 3.55
C THR A 153 -17.02 -0.76 4.36
N GLY A 154 -16.19 -1.59 3.72
CA GLY A 154 -15.44 -2.64 4.39
C GLY A 154 -15.31 -3.93 3.59
N THR A 155 -14.95 -5.00 4.27
CA THR A 155 -14.84 -6.35 3.70
C THR A 155 -16.06 -7.19 4.09
N VAL A 156 -16.63 -7.91 3.12
CA VAL A 156 -17.72 -8.86 3.36
C VAL A 156 -17.34 -10.26 2.88
N LYS A 157 -17.85 -11.30 3.54
CA LYS A 157 -17.63 -12.69 3.14
C LYS A 157 -18.77 -13.15 2.25
N LEU A 158 -18.46 -13.79 1.14
CA LEU A 158 -19.47 -14.32 0.20
C LEU A 158 -20.48 -15.24 0.90
N ALA A 159 -20.05 -16.06 1.87
CA ALA A 159 -20.91 -16.98 2.61
C ALA A 159 -22.01 -16.28 3.42
N GLU A 160 -21.81 -15.02 3.80
CA GLU A 160 -22.73 -14.24 4.63
C GLU A 160 -23.75 -13.44 3.79
N LEU A 161 -23.56 -13.38 2.46
CA LEU A 161 -24.37 -12.55 1.58
C LEU A 161 -25.65 -13.29 1.10
N LYS A 162 -26.77 -12.59 1.20
CA LYS A 162 -28.03 -12.96 0.53
C LYS A 162 -28.19 -12.16 -0.77
N GLU A 163 -27.77 -10.92 -0.75
CA GLU A 163 -27.79 -9.98 -1.87
C GLU A 163 -26.43 -9.28 -1.97
N TRP A 164 -26.13 -8.72 -3.14
CA TRP A 164 -24.89 -7.95 -3.32
C TRP A 164 -24.96 -6.59 -2.61
N PRO A 165 -24.06 -6.29 -1.67
CA PRO A 165 -24.02 -4.97 -1.03
C PRO A 165 -23.49 -3.89 -1.98
N HIS A 166 -22.75 -4.29 -2.99
CA HIS A 166 -22.20 -3.45 -4.04
C HIS A 166 -22.10 -4.28 -5.33
N LEU A 167 -22.70 -3.78 -6.40
CA LEU A 167 -22.72 -4.50 -7.67
C LEU A 167 -21.68 -3.91 -8.63
N SER A 168 -20.81 -4.78 -9.13
CA SER A 168 -19.89 -4.48 -10.23
C SER A 168 -20.34 -5.15 -11.52
N PRO A 169 -19.88 -4.69 -12.70
CA PRO A 169 -20.19 -5.35 -13.97
C PRO A 169 -19.89 -6.85 -13.99
N THR A 170 -18.86 -7.28 -13.28
CA THR A 170 -18.48 -8.70 -13.14
C THR A 170 -19.57 -9.57 -12.49
N LEU A 171 -20.41 -8.99 -11.64
CA LEU A 171 -21.48 -9.70 -10.91
C LEU A 171 -22.84 -9.59 -11.57
N TRP A 172 -22.99 -8.84 -12.67
CA TRP A 172 -24.28 -8.68 -13.35
C TRP A 172 -24.85 -10.02 -13.77
N GLY A 173 -26.14 -10.20 -13.49
CA GLY A 173 -26.90 -11.41 -13.84
C GLY A 173 -26.57 -12.63 -12.96
N LYS A 174 -25.80 -12.45 -11.88
CA LYS A 174 -25.47 -13.50 -10.91
C LYS A 174 -25.96 -13.13 -9.52
N THR A 175 -26.43 -14.11 -8.80
CA THR A 175 -26.73 -13.99 -7.36
C THR A 175 -25.52 -14.44 -6.53
N PRO A 176 -25.44 -14.10 -5.23
CA PRO A 176 -24.42 -14.67 -4.35
C PRO A 176 -24.46 -16.20 -4.30
N GLU A 177 -25.64 -16.81 -4.43
CA GLU A 177 -25.81 -18.28 -4.48
C GLU A 177 -25.18 -18.86 -5.74
N ASP A 178 -25.42 -18.28 -6.91
CA ASP A 178 -24.80 -18.73 -8.17
C ASP A 178 -23.28 -18.72 -8.06
N VAL A 179 -22.71 -17.69 -7.43
CA VAL A 179 -21.25 -17.57 -7.27
C VAL A 179 -20.71 -18.60 -6.27
N ARG A 180 -21.48 -18.95 -5.22
CA ARG A 180 -21.08 -20.02 -4.28
C ARG A 180 -21.01 -21.40 -4.94
N GLN A 181 -21.81 -21.64 -5.99
CA GLN A 181 -21.82 -22.91 -6.75
C GLN A 181 -20.66 -23.07 -7.74
N LEU A 182 -19.93 -22.00 -8.02
CA LEU A 182 -18.76 -22.06 -8.90
C LEU A 182 -17.62 -22.87 -8.25
N THR A 183 -16.73 -23.41 -9.08
CA THR A 183 -15.47 -24.00 -8.60
C THR A 183 -14.66 -22.96 -7.84
N LYS A 184 -13.72 -23.40 -7.01
CA LYS A 184 -12.86 -22.49 -6.23
C LYS A 184 -12.09 -21.53 -7.12
N GLU A 185 -11.57 -22.03 -8.24
CA GLU A 185 -10.81 -21.28 -9.22
C GLU A 185 -11.66 -20.20 -9.88
N GLU A 186 -12.81 -20.58 -10.45
CA GLU A 186 -13.74 -19.66 -11.10
C GLU A 186 -14.24 -18.58 -10.14
N ARG A 187 -14.57 -18.98 -8.91
CA ARG A 187 -15.03 -18.06 -7.87
C ARG A 187 -13.94 -17.07 -7.46
N THR A 188 -12.71 -17.56 -7.26
CA THR A 188 -11.57 -16.72 -6.93
C THR A 188 -11.31 -15.70 -8.02
N GLU A 189 -11.32 -16.11 -9.29
CA GLU A 189 -11.10 -15.19 -10.42
C GLU A 189 -12.21 -14.13 -10.50
N LEU A 190 -13.47 -14.56 -10.38
CA LEU A 190 -14.62 -13.66 -10.40
C LEU A 190 -14.56 -12.61 -9.28
N LEU A 191 -14.27 -13.05 -8.05
CA LEU A 191 -14.16 -12.17 -6.89
C LEU A 191 -12.93 -11.25 -6.98
N ALA A 192 -11.81 -11.72 -7.52
CA ALA A 192 -10.64 -10.88 -7.75
C ALA A 192 -10.94 -9.74 -8.75
N ARG A 193 -11.64 -10.04 -9.84
CA ARG A 193 -12.09 -9.02 -10.80
C ARG A 193 -13.06 -8.01 -10.16
N HIS A 194 -14.01 -8.49 -9.34
CA HIS A 194 -14.91 -7.61 -8.59
C HIS A 194 -14.13 -6.69 -7.64
N ASN A 195 -13.22 -7.25 -6.85
CA ASN A 195 -12.39 -6.49 -5.91
C ASN A 195 -11.56 -5.43 -6.62
N LEU A 196 -10.95 -5.76 -7.76
CA LEU A 196 -10.20 -4.81 -8.57
C LEU A 196 -11.08 -3.67 -9.09
N GLN A 197 -12.28 -3.98 -9.56
CA GLN A 197 -13.25 -2.98 -10.02
C GLN A 197 -13.72 -2.06 -8.88
N ALA A 198 -14.00 -2.61 -7.69
CA ALA A 198 -14.37 -1.85 -6.50
C ALA A 198 -13.24 -0.89 -6.08
N THR A 199 -12.00 -1.37 -6.10
CA THR A 199 -10.79 -0.57 -5.82
C THR A 199 -10.65 0.59 -6.81
N ALA A 200 -10.74 0.31 -8.11
CA ALA A 200 -10.61 1.32 -9.15
C ALA A 200 -11.74 2.37 -9.10
N ALA A 201 -12.97 1.93 -8.84
CA ALA A 201 -14.12 2.82 -8.75
C ALA A 201 -13.99 3.79 -7.56
N GLU A 202 -13.48 3.34 -6.41
CA GLU A 202 -13.31 4.20 -5.25
C GLU A 202 -12.16 5.20 -5.45
N LEU A 203 -11.03 4.77 -6.02
CA LEU A 203 -9.94 5.69 -6.39
C LEU A 203 -10.40 6.77 -7.37
N ALA A 204 -11.28 6.42 -8.33
CA ALA A 204 -11.82 7.39 -9.27
C ALA A 204 -12.71 8.45 -8.59
N ARG A 205 -13.35 8.13 -7.46
CA ARG A 205 -14.17 9.09 -6.67
C ARG A 205 -13.32 10.04 -5.83
N CYS A 206 -12.07 9.67 -5.53
CA CYS A 206 -11.16 10.49 -4.71
C CYS A 206 -10.44 11.59 -5.51
N ARG A 207 -10.72 11.72 -6.80
CA ARG A 207 -10.11 12.72 -7.70
C ARG A 207 -10.81 14.06 -7.65
#